data_bbe93681960dd87515bae6a24b11105d
#
_entry.id   bbe93681960dd87515bae6a24b11105d
#
_cell.length_a   1.000
_cell.length_b   1.000
_cell.length_c   1.000
_cell.angle_alpha   90.00
_cell.angle_beta   90.00
_cell.angle_gamma   90.00
#
_symmetry.space_group_name_H-M   'P 1'
#
loop_
_entity.id
_entity.type
_entity.pdbx_description
1 polymer ?
#
loop_
_entity_poly.entity_id
_entity_poly.type
_entity_poly.pdbx_seq_one_letter_code
_entity_poly.pdbx_strand_id
1 'polypeptide(L)'
;MLEKKIALLTSVTFNNIGNGFIDLGAEAALMKALPLNAELFKVSSNANFAATMGQMFMLKENPIINWLWVHTMQRAAKKLHDRSYKTVKTQNIFSMASMVKCDYFIIPGCVLTVPFFTIYGDLIKRKAEQGSKIIFLGASGNFYTEYEVKFVSEYLRKLQPYAIMTRDSLAYKYYANFTKNSYNGIDNVFFVNLLNLPQIDTDLTPYVVLNIEEPKHYRIKEELKNIFKEKNIVYSYHKPFPYTKVSKLVKNGVIVSDNPMDYLLLYRNASEVYSDRVHACIPTLAFGNKARLFSNSPRIALFENAKIPDVRERLVSIEGLKEMQDKQIAFLASVSSQKLAHN
;
A
#
# COMPACT_ATOMS: atom_id res chain seq x y z
N MET A 1 -10.36 7.35 32.33
CA MET A 1 -9.23 7.57 31.41
C MET A 1 -9.78 8.21 30.15
N LEU A 2 -9.18 9.31 29.67
CA LEU A 2 -9.59 9.93 28.42
C LEU A 2 -9.39 8.93 27.28
N GLU A 3 -10.40 8.79 26.42
CA GLU A 3 -10.40 7.95 25.25
C GLU A 3 -9.38 8.47 24.24
N LYS A 4 -8.43 7.63 23.81
CA LYS A 4 -7.42 8.04 22.82
C LYS A 4 -8.03 8.06 21.42
N LYS A 5 -7.89 9.18 20.73
CA LYS A 5 -8.36 9.37 19.36
C LYS A 5 -7.24 9.12 18.37
N ILE A 6 -7.45 8.17 17.49
CA ILE A 6 -6.47 7.70 16.53
C ILE A 6 -7.02 7.84 15.12
N ALA A 7 -6.38 8.69 14.32
CA ALA A 7 -6.73 8.88 12.92
C ALA A 7 -5.82 8.04 12.03
N LEU A 8 -6.39 7.16 11.24
CA LEU A 8 -5.70 6.44 10.17
C LEU A 8 -5.92 7.17 8.84
N LEU A 9 -4.83 7.67 8.25
CA LEU A 9 -4.86 8.32 6.95
C LEU A 9 -4.96 7.25 5.85
N THR A 10 -6.08 7.19 5.16
CA THR A 10 -6.29 6.24 4.07
C THR A 10 -5.96 6.84 2.71
N SER A 11 -5.39 6.04 1.82
CA SER A 11 -4.94 6.45 0.50
C SER A 11 -5.54 5.61 -0.64
N VAL A 12 -6.73 5.05 -0.42
CA VAL A 12 -7.47 4.32 -1.46
C VAL A 12 -7.74 5.25 -2.63
N THR A 13 -7.32 4.85 -3.82
CA THR A 13 -7.62 5.52 -5.07
C THR A 13 -8.13 4.50 -6.09
N PHE A 14 -9.01 4.92 -7.00
CA PHE A 14 -9.52 4.07 -8.09
C PHE A 14 -8.41 3.52 -9.00
N ASN A 15 -7.23 4.14 -9.00
CA ASN A 15 -6.13 3.71 -9.87
C ASN A 15 -5.22 2.64 -9.25
N ASN A 16 -5.35 2.37 -7.95
CA ASN A 16 -4.48 1.44 -7.26
C ASN A 16 -5.21 0.77 -6.11
N ILE A 17 -5.90 -0.30 -6.41
CA ILE A 17 -6.65 -1.10 -5.42
C ILE A 17 -5.72 -1.65 -4.32
N GLY A 18 -4.43 -1.84 -4.61
CA GLY A 18 -3.44 -2.27 -3.64
C GLY A 18 -3.26 -1.32 -2.45
N ASN A 19 -3.55 -0.03 -2.62
CA ASN A 19 -3.58 0.91 -1.49
C ASN A 19 -4.71 0.57 -0.52
N GLY A 20 -5.85 0.09 -1.03
CA GLY A 20 -6.95 -0.37 -0.19
C GLY A 20 -6.55 -1.57 0.69
N PHE A 21 -5.74 -2.49 0.18
CA PHE A 21 -5.24 -3.61 0.99
C PHE A 21 -4.28 -3.11 2.09
N ILE A 22 -3.43 -2.13 1.78
CA ILE A 22 -2.52 -1.51 2.77
C ILE A 22 -3.32 -0.85 3.89
N ASP A 23 -4.36 -0.09 3.54
CA ASP A 23 -5.20 0.61 4.50
C ASP A 23 -5.98 -0.38 5.38
N LEU A 24 -6.58 -1.41 4.79
CA LEU A 24 -7.31 -2.47 5.50
C LEU A 24 -6.40 -3.29 6.41
N GLY A 25 -5.20 -3.63 5.95
CA GLY A 25 -4.23 -4.35 6.77
C GLY A 25 -3.69 -3.50 7.92
N ALA A 26 -3.47 -2.20 7.70
CA ALA A 26 -3.09 -1.26 8.75
C ALA A 26 -4.20 -1.15 9.81
N GLU A 27 -5.47 -1.03 9.39
CA GLU A 27 -6.62 -1.04 10.28
C GLU A 27 -6.67 -2.32 11.12
N ALA A 28 -6.52 -3.49 10.48
CA ALA A 28 -6.52 -4.79 11.16
C ALA A 28 -5.41 -4.90 12.22
N ALA A 29 -4.19 -4.46 11.89
CA ALA A 29 -3.07 -4.43 12.83
C ALA A 29 -3.33 -3.49 14.01
N LEU A 30 -3.87 -2.30 13.74
CA LEU A 30 -4.22 -1.33 14.79
C LEU A 30 -5.31 -1.86 15.70
N MET A 31 -6.39 -2.44 15.16
CA MET A 31 -7.47 -3.01 15.96
C MET A 31 -6.97 -4.11 16.93
N LYS A 32 -5.89 -4.81 16.59
CA LYS A 32 -5.25 -5.80 17.49
C LYS A 32 -4.30 -5.17 18.50
N ALA A 33 -3.70 -4.03 18.17
CA ALA A 33 -2.69 -3.38 19.01
C ALA A 33 -3.28 -2.36 20.00
N LEU A 34 -4.41 -1.77 19.68
CA LEU A 34 -5.00 -0.69 20.44
C LEU A 34 -5.80 -1.20 21.64
N PRO A 35 -5.82 -0.46 22.77
CA PRO A 35 -6.69 -0.80 23.88
C PRO A 35 -8.17 -0.62 23.50
N LEU A 36 -9.05 -1.38 24.15
CA LEU A 36 -10.50 -1.40 23.86
C LEU A 36 -11.20 -0.03 23.96
N ASN A 37 -10.62 0.91 24.70
CA ASN A 37 -11.14 2.27 24.86
C ASN A 37 -10.51 3.28 23.90
N ALA A 38 -9.80 2.85 22.87
CA ALA A 38 -9.30 3.74 21.84
C ALA A 38 -10.33 3.90 20.71
N GLU A 39 -10.54 5.13 20.28
CA GLU A 39 -11.38 5.48 19.14
C GLU A 39 -10.50 5.50 17.88
N LEU A 40 -10.63 4.48 17.02
CA LEU A 40 -9.98 4.45 15.70
C LEU A 40 -10.95 4.91 14.63
N PHE A 41 -10.60 5.95 13.89
CA PHE A 41 -11.36 6.42 12.74
C PHE A 41 -10.49 6.64 11.51
N LYS A 42 -11.09 6.51 10.34
CA LYS A 42 -10.39 6.64 9.04
C LYS A 42 -10.67 8.01 8.44
N VAL A 43 -9.62 8.63 7.92
CA VAL A 43 -9.71 9.89 7.16
C VAL A 43 -9.01 9.76 5.83
N SER A 44 -9.65 10.19 4.75
CA SER A 44 -9.04 10.13 3.42
C SER A 44 -7.94 11.18 3.29
N SER A 45 -6.83 10.77 2.69
CA SER A 45 -5.79 11.69 2.22
C SER A 45 -6.26 12.50 1.01
N ASN A 46 -7.17 11.92 0.22
CA ASN A 46 -7.65 12.52 -1.01
C ASN A 46 -8.86 13.40 -0.74
N ALA A 47 -8.69 14.71 -0.84
CA ALA A 47 -9.80 15.67 -0.76
C ALA A 47 -10.77 15.46 -1.93
N ASN A 48 -10.24 15.23 -3.11
CA ASN A 48 -10.96 14.93 -4.33
C ASN A 48 -10.01 14.20 -5.28
N PHE A 49 -10.45 13.07 -5.83
CA PHE A 49 -9.65 12.30 -6.77
C PHE A 49 -9.22 13.13 -7.99
N ALA A 50 -10.13 13.87 -8.60
CA ALA A 50 -9.83 14.70 -9.76
C ALA A 50 -8.83 15.81 -9.41
N ALA A 51 -8.94 16.45 -8.24
CA ALA A 51 -7.99 17.47 -7.80
C ALA A 51 -6.62 16.87 -7.51
N THR A 52 -6.55 15.74 -6.83
CA THR A 52 -5.30 15.07 -6.51
C THR A 52 -4.60 14.54 -7.75
N MET A 53 -5.33 13.84 -8.61
CA MET A 53 -4.79 13.29 -9.85
C MET A 53 -4.55 14.38 -10.89
N GLY A 54 -5.38 15.41 -10.96
CA GLY A 54 -5.19 16.55 -11.83
C GLY A 54 -3.90 17.31 -11.51
N GLN A 55 -3.54 17.44 -10.24
CA GLN A 55 -2.25 18.04 -9.84
C GLN A 55 -1.05 17.16 -10.18
N MET A 56 -1.20 15.84 -10.10
CA MET A 56 -0.13 14.90 -10.49
C MET A 56 0.04 14.77 -12.00
N PHE A 57 -1.04 15.02 -12.78
CA PHE A 57 -1.09 14.86 -14.22
C PHE A 57 -1.51 16.16 -14.93
N MET A 58 -1.15 17.32 -14.39
CA MET A 58 -1.44 18.62 -15.02
C MET A 58 -0.79 18.77 -16.40
N LEU A 59 -1.11 17.85 -17.27
CA LEU A 59 -0.89 17.97 -18.68
C LEU A 59 -2.23 18.21 -19.31
N LYS A 60 -2.28 19.37 -19.93
CA LYS A 60 -3.43 19.91 -20.66
C LYS A 60 -4.19 18.81 -21.39
N GLU A 61 -5.45 19.04 -21.63
CA GLU A 61 -6.48 18.24 -22.30
C GLU A 61 -6.09 17.53 -23.61
N ASN A 62 -4.82 17.52 -23.99
CA ASN A 62 -4.32 16.89 -25.21
C ASN A 62 -3.92 15.43 -24.93
N PRO A 63 -4.68 14.43 -25.44
CA PRO A 63 -4.43 13.01 -25.22
C PRO A 63 -3.06 12.54 -25.76
N ILE A 64 -2.51 13.19 -26.79
CA ILE A 64 -1.21 12.83 -27.38
C ILE A 64 -0.08 13.26 -26.43
N ILE A 65 -0.18 14.46 -25.85
CA ILE A 65 0.80 14.96 -24.88
C ILE A 65 0.77 14.09 -23.61
N ASN A 66 -0.42 13.72 -23.14
CA ASN A 66 -0.57 12.81 -22.01
C ASN A 66 0.02 11.42 -22.28
N TRP A 67 -0.20 10.90 -23.49
CA TRP A 67 0.38 9.60 -23.88
C TRP A 67 1.91 9.66 -23.95
N LEU A 68 2.49 10.67 -24.57
CA LEU A 68 3.95 10.91 -24.64
C LEU A 68 4.54 11.08 -23.24
N TRP A 69 3.90 11.84 -22.38
CA TRP A 69 4.33 12.08 -21.01
C TRP A 69 4.36 10.79 -20.19
N VAL A 70 3.27 10.02 -20.18
CA VAL A 70 3.20 8.75 -19.45
C VAL A 70 4.27 7.78 -19.96
N HIS A 71 4.49 7.68 -21.29
CA HIS A 71 5.50 6.80 -21.86
C HIS A 71 6.93 7.25 -21.59
N THR A 72 7.22 8.54 -21.66
CA THR A 72 8.55 9.08 -21.32
C THR A 72 8.83 8.97 -19.84
N MET A 73 7.84 9.22 -18.98
CA MET A 73 7.98 9.06 -17.54
C MET A 73 8.19 7.60 -17.13
N GLN A 74 7.49 6.66 -17.76
CA GLN A 74 7.72 5.24 -17.50
C GLN A 74 9.11 4.76 -17.94
N ARG A 75 9.62 5.27 -19.06
CA ARG A 75 10.97 4.90 -19.58
C ARG A 75 12.10 5.57 -18.81
N ALA A 76 11.88 6.77 -18.32
CA ALA A 76 12.89 7.57 -17.62
C ALA A 76 12.57 7.74 -16.13
N ALA A 77 11.71 6.89 -15.56
CA ALA A 77 11.12 7.04 -14.24
C ALA A 77 12.15 7.35 -13.15
N LYS A 78 13.30 6.66 -13.15
CA LYS A 78 14.33 6.88 -12.14
C LYS A 78 15.06 8.22 -12.30
N LYS A 79 15.25 8.71 -13.53
CA LYS A 79 15.94 9.99 -13.79
C LYS A 79 15.01 11.20 -13.73
N LEU A 80 13.75 11.03 -14.13
CA LEU A 80 12.77 12.12 -14.23
C LEU A 80 11.90 12.23 -12.98
N HIS A 81 11.71 11.14 -12.25
CA HIS A 81 10.91 11.10 -11.04
C HIS A 81 11.29 12.21 -10.07
N ASP A 82 12.57 12.34 -9.76
CA ASP A 82 13.06 13.34 -8.80
C ASP A 82 12.97 14.78 -9.32
N ARG A 83 12.93 14.97 -10.64
CA ARG A 83 12.85 16.31 -11.25
C ARG A 83 11.42 16.78 -11.48
N SER A 84 10.51 15.88 -11.80
CA SER A 84 9.11 16.23 -12.12
C SER A 84 8.36 16.84 -10.96
N TYR A 85 8.69 16.46 -9.72
CA TYR A 85 8.03 16.98 -8.52
C TYR A 85 8.55 18.34 -8.04
N LYS A 86 9.70 18.80 -8.53
CA LYS A 86 10.22 20.15 -8.21
C LYS A 86 9.36 21.29 -8.75
N THR A 87 8.56 21.02 -9.75
CA THR A 87 7.74 22.04 -10.45
C THR A 87 6.29 22.07 -9.98
N VAL A 88 5.83 21.08 -9.22
CA VAL A 88 4.46 21.05 -8.70
C VAL A 88 4.40 21.95 -7.47
N LYS A 89 3.90 23.16 -7.63
CA LYS A 89 3.45 24.00 -6.50
C LYS A 89 2.20 23.33 -5.93
N THR A 90 2.38 22.54 -4.89
CA THR A 90 1.26 21.98 -4.14
C THR A 90 0.61 23.09 -3.35
N GLN A 91 -0.60 23.41 -3.72
CA GLN A 91 -1.46 24.21 -2.88
C GLN A 91 -1.95 23.33 -1.73
N ASN A 92 -2.18 23.94 -0.58
CA ASN A 92 -2.69 23.29 0.60
C ASN A 92 -3.94 22.47 0.27
N ILE A 93 -3.82 21.14 0.27
CA ILE A 93 -4.97 20.26 0.12
C ILE A 93 -5.75 20.32 1.41
N PHE A 94 -6.93 20.91 1.38
CA PHE A 94 -7.86 20.91 2.49
C PHE A 94 -8.75 19.68 2.41
N SER A 95 -8.63 18.80 3.39
CA SER A 95 -9.41 17.54 3.48
C SER A 95 -9.95 17.38 4.91
N MET A 96 -10.81 16.39 5.12
CA MET A 96 -11.28 16.05 6.47
C MET A 96 -10.12 15.77 7.43
N ALA A 97 -9.02 15.19 6.94
CA ALA A 97 -7.81 15.01 7.72
C ALA A 97 -7.26 16.32 8.31
N SER A 98 -7.46 17.46 7.65
CA SER A 98 -7.03 18.79 8.15
C SER A 98 -7.85 19.26 9.36
N MET A 99 -9.11 18.85 9.46
CA MET A 99 -10.07 19.32 10.48
C MET A 99 -10.07 18.46 11.75
N VAL A 100 -9.75 17.18 11.61
CA VAL A 100 -9.85 16.21 12.70
C VAL A 100 -8.77 16.46 13.75
N LYS A 101 -9.15 16.45 15.03
CA LYS A 101 -8.19 16.41 16.16
C LYS A 101 -7.99 14.97 16.60
N CYS A 102 -6.75 14.55 16.79
CA CYS A 102 -6.39 13.21 17.21
C CYS A 102 -5.10 13.21 18.04
N ASP A 103 -4.97 12.21 18.92
CA ASP A 103 -3.74 12.00 19.69
C ASP A 103 -2.64 11.35 18.85
N TYR A 104 -3.04 10.44 17.96
CA TYR A 104 -2.15 9.77 17.02
C TYR A 104 -2.66 9.96 15.60
N PHE A 105 -1.75 10.34 14.70
CA PHE A 105 -2.01 10.45 13.27
C PHE A 105 -1.16 9.41 12.55
N ILE A 106 -1.79 8.37 12.02
CA ILE A 106 -1.14 7.19 11.46
C ILE A 106 -1.17 7.23 9.94
N ILE A 107 0.00 7.05 9.33
CA ILE A 107 0.23 7.20 7.90
C ILE A 107 0.80 5.88 7.36
N PRO A 108 0.01 5.05 6.66
CA PRO A 108 0.45 3.75 6.18
C PRO A 108 1.04 3.80 4.76
N GLY A 109 1.90 2.82 4.46
CA GLY A 109 2.25 2.45 3.08
C GLY A 109 3.45 3.16 2.46
N CYS A 110 3.48 3.28 1.13
CA CYS A 110 4.58 3.87 0.37
C CYS A 110 4.55 5.41 0.44
N VAL A 111 4.91 5.95 1.58
CA VAL A 111 4.74 7.37 1.92
C VAL A 111 6.07 8.12 2.18
N LEU A 112 7.18 7.39 2.32
CA LEU A 112 8.50 8.01 2.49
C LEU A 112 9.08 8.41 1.12
N THR A 113 8.37 9.32 0.44
CA THR A 113 8.65 9.70 -0.95
C THR A 113 8.54 11.21 -1.15
N VAL A 114 9.26 11.73 -2.15
CA VAL A 114 9.18 13.15 -2.53
C VAL A 114 7.74 13.57 -2.85
N PRO A 115 6.98 12.82 -3.70
CA PRO A 115 5.59 13.19 -4.01
C PRO A 115 4.72 13.29 -2.78
N PHE A 116 4.80 12.33 -1.89
CA PHE A 116 3.95 12.29 -0.70
C PHE A 116 4.18 13.51 0.19
N PHE A 117 5.43 13.82 0.54
CA PHE A 117 5.71 14.98 1.39
C PHE A 117 5.48 16.31 0.69
N THR A 118 5.63 16.37 -0.64
CA THR A 118 5.29 17.57 -1.41
C THR A 118 3.79 17.86 -1.31
N ILE A 119 2.95 16.83 -1.33
CA ILE A 119 1.47 16.96 -1.31
C ILE A 119 0.94 17.11 0.12
N TYR A 120 1.41 16.26 1.03
CA TYR A 120 0.82 16.12 2.38
C TYR A 120 1.72 16.67 3.51
N GLY A 121 2.90 17.16 3.18
CA GLY A 121 3.86 17.62 4.18
C GLY A 121 3.30 18.69 5.12
N ASP A 122 2.62 19.69 4.58
CA ASP A 122 2.02 20.77 5.38
C ASP A 122 0.87 20.27 6.28
N LEU A 123 0.09 19.29 5.81
CA LEU A 123 -0.92 18.64 6.64
C LEU A 123 -0.28 17.92 7.83
N ILE A 124 0.76 17.13 7.56
CA ILE A 124 1.45 16.34 8.60
C ILE A 124 2.11 17.27 9.63
N LYS A 125 2.77 18.34 9.15
CA LYS A 125 3.38 19.36 10.01
C LYS A 125 2.32 19.99 10.92
N ARG A 126 1.19 20.43 10.38
CA ARG A 126 0.08 21.00 11.18
C ARG A 126 -0.45 20.01 12.22
N LYS A 127 -0.56 18.71 11.88
CA LYS A 127 -0.97 17.68 12.86
C LYS A 127 0.03 17.55 14.00
N ALA A 128 1.33 17.56 13.70
CA ALA A 128 2.36 17.56 14.73
C ALA A 128 2.32 18.82 15.61
N GLU A 129 2.14 20.01 15.02
CA GLU A 129 1.98 21.28 15.73
C GLU A 129 0.70 21.32 16.59
N GLN A 130 -0.34 20.59 16.23
CA GLN A 130 -1.56 20.39 17.02
C GLN A 130 -1.39 19.38 18.17
N GLY A 131 -0.18 18.81 18.34
CA GLY A 131 0.14 17.84 19.39
C GLY A 131 -0.12 16.37 19.01
N SER A 132 -0.55 16.08 17.77
CA SER A 132 -0.70 14.68 17.34
C SER A 132 0.65 13.98 17.19
N LYS A 133 0.77 12.78 17.75
CA LYS A 133 1.94 11.91 17.54
C LYS A 133 1.87 11.29 16.15
N ILE A 134 2.84 11.61 15.29
CA ILE A 134 2.89 11.12 13.92
C ILE A 134 3.54 9.74 13.89
N ILE A 135 2.84 8.74 13.34
CA ILE A 135 3.32 7.37 13.18
C ILE A 135 3.28 6.97 11.70
N PHE A 136 4.43 6.61 11.15
CA PHE A 136 4.52 5.96 9.85
C PHE A 136 4.43 4.45 10.03
N LEU A 137 3.40 3.81 9.44
CA LEU A 137 3.07 2.40 9.65
C LEU A 137 3.25 1.57 8.38
N GLY A 138 4.15 0.58 8.40
CA GLY A 138 4.49 -0.21 7.22
C GLY A 138 4.98 0.69 6.08
N ALA A 139 5.82 1.67 6.46
CA ALA A 139 6.24 2.73 5.55
C ALA A 139 7.41 2.32 4.67
N SER A 140 7.43 2.78 3.42
CA SER A 140 8.54 2.60 2.49
C SER A 140 8.74 3.82 1.61
N GLY A 141 9.95 3.93 1.04
CA GLY A 141 10.23 4.77 -0.12
C GLY A 141 9.77 4.12 -1.43
N ASN A 142 10.10 4.76 -2.55
CA ASN A 142 9.77 4.23 -3.87
C ASN A 142 11.01 3.76 -4.64
N PHE A 143 11.97 4.66 -4.87
CA PHE A 143 13.18 4.36 -5.65
C PHE A 143 14.47 4.47 -4.84
N TYR A 144 14.45 5.10 -3.68
CA TYR A 144 15.61 5.36 -2.84
C TYR A 144 16.77 6.02 -3.60
N THR A 145 16.46 6.94 -4.54
CA THR A 145 17.48 7.76 -5.18
C THR A 145 18.13 8.69 -4.14
N GLU A 146 19.35 9.12 -4.38
CA GLU A 146 20.04 10.05 -3.47
C GLU A 146 19.21 11.29 -3.15
N TYR A 147 18.53 11.84 -4.17
CA TYR A 147 17.64 12.99 -4.00
C TYR A 147 16.42 12.65 -3.12
N GLU A 148 15.74 11.51 -3.36
CA GLU A 148 14.59 11.07 -2.56
C GLU A 148 15.01 10.87 -1.10
N VAL A 149 16.10 10.15 -0.86
CA VAL A 149 16.61 9.90 0.49
C VAL A 149 16.97 11.19 1.20
N LYS A 150 17.68 12.11 0.53
CA LYS A 150 18.03 13.42 1.11
C LYS A 150 16.79 14.25 1.44
N PHE A 151 15.86 14.39 0.51
CA PHE A 151 14.63 15.17 0.68
C PHE A 151 13.79 14.63 1.85
N VAL A 152 13.53 13.32 1.86
CA VAL A 152 12.74 12.66 2.92
C VAL A 152 13.45 12.79 4.28
N SER A 153 14.77 12.58 4.33
CA SER A 153 15.56 12.71 5.55
C SER A 153 15.50 14.12 6.13
N GLU A 154 15.60 15.16 5.30
CA GLU A 154 15.48 16.55 5.73
C GLU A 154 14.09 16.84 6.31
N TYR A 155 13.05 16.26 5.69
CA TYR A 155 11.68 16.40 6.18
C TYR A 155 11.49 15.68 7.53
N LEU A 156 11.90 14.42 7.64
CA LEU A 156 11.80 13.64 8.88
C LEU A 156 12.58 14.23 10.04
N ARG A 157 13.77 14.83 9.76
CA ARG A 157 14.57 15.54 10.76
C ARG A 157 13.82 16.73 11.36
N LYS A 158 13.05 17.46 10.53
CA LYS A 158 12.23 18.60 10.98
C LYS A 158 10.97 18.15 11.70
N LEU A 159 10.36 17.08 11.20
CA LEU A 159 9.10 16.54 11.73
C LEU A 159 9.29 15.83 13.07
N GLN A 160 10.42 15.13 13.26
CA GLN A 160 10.69 14.25 14.40
C GLN A 160 9.51 13.31 14.71
N PRO A 161 9.18 12.39 13.78
CA PRO A 161 8.03 11.52 13.95
C PRO A 161 8.13 10.71 15.24
N TYR A 162 6.97 10.44 15.83
CA TYR A 162 6.90 9.69 17.08
C TYR A 162 7.33 8.22 16.89
N ALA A 163 6.90 7.59 15.77
CA ALA A 163 7.37 6.25 15.42
C ALA A 163 7.48 6.07 13.90
N ILE A 164 8.42 5.22 13.49
CA ILE A 164 8.58 4.76 12.10
C ILE A 164 8.64 3.24 12.09
N MET A 165 7.60 2.61 11.56
CA MET A 165 7.60 1.18 11.25
C MET A 165 7.75 1.02 9.75
N THR A 166 8.85 0.46 9.32
CA THR A 166 9.12 0.22 7.90
C THR A 166 8.64 -1.17 7.48
N ARG A 167 8.52 -1.40 6.19
CA ARG A 167 8.14 -2.68 5.61
C ARG A 167 9.22 -3.29 4.71
N ASP A 168 10.35 -2.60 4.57
CA ASP A 168 11.53 -3.07 3.86
C ASP A 168 12.82 -2.57 4.52
N SER A 169 13.90 -3.31 4.33
CA SER A 169 15.19 -3.07 4.96
C SER A 169 15.87 -1.79 4.47
N LEU A 170 15.60 -1.33 3.25
CA LEU A 170 16.14 -0.07 2.74
C LEU A 170 15.50 1.12 3.44
N ALA A 171 14.18 1.12 3.60
CA ALA A 171 13.50 2.15 4.38
C ALA A 171 14.01 2.20 5.82
N TYR A 172 14.20 1.03 6.45
CA TYR A 172 14.74 0.95 7.79
C TYR A 172 16.15 1.52 7.87
N LYS A 173 17.03 1.13 6.95
CA LYS A 173 18.41 1.62 6.85
C LYS A 173 18.47 3.15 6.75
N TYR A 174 17.62 3.76 5.94
CA TYR A 174 17.69 5.20 5.69
C TYR A 174 16.94 6.05 6.72
N TYR A 175 15.86 5.53 7.31
CA TYR A 175 14.90 6.38 8.04
C TYR A 175 14.66 5.98 9.50
N ALA A 176 15.17 4.84 9.98
CA ALA A 176 14.97 4.39 11.36
C ALA A 176 15.49 5.39 12.41
N ASN A 177 16.61 6.05 12.10
CA ASN A 177 17.31 6.95 13.05
C ASN A 177 16.61 8.30 13.27
N PHE A 178 15.53 8.60 12.57
CA PHE A 178 14.76 9.84 12.77
C PHE A 178 13.75 9.76 13.92
N THR A 179 13.67 8.64 14.60
CA THR A 179 12.84 8.45 15.79
C THR A 179 13.51 7.47 16.78
N LYS A 180 13.12 7.55 18.06
CA LYS A 180 13.52 6.55 19.07
C LYS A 180 12.67 5.28 18.97
N ASN A 181 11.51 5.34 18.34
CA ASN A 181 10.56 4.23 18.19
C ASN A 181 10.55 3.75 16.73
N SER A 182 11.55 2.94 16.35
CA SER A 182 11.62 2.38 15.00
C SER A 182 11.53 0.86 15.00
N TYR A 183 10.93 0.28 13.95
CA TYR A 183 10.77 -1.16 13.78
C TYR A 183 10.84 -1.53 12.30
N ASN A 184 11.66 -2.55 11.96
CA ASN A 184 11.71 -3.12 10.63
C ASN A 184 10.72 -4.29 10.56
N GLY A 185 9.53 -4.03 10.06
CA GLY A 185 8.43 -4.97 10.02
C GLY A 185 8.13 -5.53 8.64
N ILE A 186 6.92 -6.06 8.50
CA ILE A 186 6.35 -6.57 7.25
C ILE A 186 5.31 -5.58 6.70
N ASP A 187 4.96 -5.74 5.42
CA ASP A 187 3.92 -4.93 4.79
C ASP A 187 2.57 -5.09 5.49
N ASN A 188 1.83 -3.99 5.61
CA ASN A 188 0.52 -4.00 6.27
C ASN A 188 -0.46 -4.98 5.61
N VAL A 189 -0.34 -5.26 4.33
CA VAL A 189 -1.20 -6.22 3.61
C VAL A 189 -1.09 -7.64 4.17
N PHE A 190 0.01 -8.00 4.83
CA PHE A 190 0.10 -9.28 5.54
C PHE A 190 -0.86 -9.40 6.75
N PHE A 191 -1.53 -8.33 7.14
CA PHE A 191 -2.51 -8.34 8.26
C PHE A 191 -3.97 -8.48 7.80
N VAL A 192 -4.24 -8.56 6.49
CA VAL A 192 -5.63 -8.65 5.98
C VAL A 192 -6.34 -9.94 6.40
N ASN A 193 -5.59 -10.98 6.75
CA ASN A 193 -6.14 -12.23 7.30
C ASN A 193 -6.75 -12.06 8.71
N LEU A 194 -6.44 -10.95 9.40
CA LEU A 194 -7.03 -10.61 10.70
C LEU A 194 -8.38 -9.89 10.58
N LEU A 195 -8.78 -9.52 9.37
CA LEU A 195 -10.08 -8.94 9.09
C LEU A 195 -11.18 -10.00 9.25
N ASN A 196 -12.32 -9.59 9.80
CA ASN A 196 -13.51 -10.44 9.82
C ASN A 196 -14.18 -10.41 8.44
N LEU A 197 -13.65 -11.19 7.49
CA LEU A 197 -14.24 -11.31 6.16
C LEU A 197 -15.40 -12.31 6.18
N PRO A 198 -16.50 -12.03 5.46
CA PRO A 198 -17.57 -13.00 5.31
C PRO A 198 -17.08 -14.25 4.58
N GLN A 199 -17.60 -15.41 4.96
CA GLN A 199 -17.42 -16.61 4.18
C GLN A 199 -18.33 -16.52 2.96
N ILE A 200 -17.77 -16.82 1.79
CA ILE A 200 -18.55 -16.90 0.55
C ILE A 200 -18.52 -18.35 0.03
N ASP A 201 -19.68 -18.82 -0.36
CA ASP A 201 -19.79 -20.06 -1.10
C ASP A 201 -19.73 -19.78 -2.61
N THR A 202 -18.95 -20.55 -3.32
CA THR A 202 -18.80 -20.43 -4.77
C THR A 202 -18.67 -21.81 -5.40
N ASP A 203 -19.39 -22.04 -6.48
CA ASP A 203 -19.33 -23.28 -7.26
C ASP A 203 -17.98 -23.47 -7.97
N LEU A 204 -17.12 -22.45 -7.95
CA LEU A 204 -15.83 -22.46 -8.65
C LEU A 204 -14.67 -22.99 -7.79
N THR A 205 -14.86 -23.29 -6.52
CA THR A 205 -13.77 -23.81 -5.65
C THR A 205 -13.49 -25.30 -5.89
N PRO A 206 -12.21 -25.72 -5.94
CA PRO A 206 -11.00 -24.90 -5.93
C PRO A 206 -10.71 -24.22 -7.27
N TYR A 207 -10.16 -22.99 -7.22
CA TYR A 207 -9.77 -22.26 -8.43
C TYR A 207 -8.38 -21.63 -8.30
N VAL A 208 -7.79 -21.33 -9.48
CA VAL A 208 -6.51 -20.61 -9.61
C VAL A 208 -6.80 -19.21 -10.11
N VAL A 209 -6.14 -18.19 -9.53
CA VAL A 209 -6.27 -16.81 -10.03
C VAL A 209 -5.07 -16.43 -10.89
N LEU A 210 -5.34 -15.93 -12.08
CA LEU A 210 -4.36 -15.31 -12.98
C LEU A 210 -4.59 -13.79 -13.01
N ASN A 211 -3.71 -13.06 -12.32
CA ASN A 211 -3.70 -11.60 -12.30
C ASN A 211 -2.46 -11.08 -13.03
N ILE A 212 -2.41 -11.25 -14.35
CA ILE A 212 -1.31 -10.82 -15.22
C ILE A 212 -1.78 -9.64 -16.06
N GLU A 213 -1.23 -8.46 -15.79
CA GLU A 213 -1.70 -7.20 -16.33
C GLU A 213 -0.76 -6.56 -17.34
N GLU A 214 0.55 -6.82 -17.22
CA GLU A 214 1.57 -6.19 -18.06
C GLU A 214 1.77 -6.97 -19.36
N PRO A 215 1.76 -6.29 -20.53
CA PRO A 215 1.89 -6.95 -21.83
C PRO A 215 3.14 -7.84 -21.97
N LYS A 216 4.25 -7.45 -21.34
CA LYS A 216 5.50 -8.23 -21.36
C LYS A 216 5.36 -9.63 -20.73
N HIS A 217 4.32 -9.84 -19.91
CA HIS A 217 4.06 -11.12 -19.24
C HIS A 217 2.92 -11.93 -19.89
N TYR A 218 2.35 -11.48 -21.02
CA TYR A 218 1.24 -12.20 -21.67
C TYR A 218 1.62 -13.59 -22.14
N ARG A 219 2.88 -13.83 -22.54
CA ARG A 219 3.36 -15.17 -22.86
C ARG A 219 3.25 -16.11 -21.65
N ILE A 220 3.67 -15.66 -20.48
CA ILE A 220 3.54 -16.42 -19.22
C ILE A 220 2.06 -16.71 -18.92
N LYS A 221 1.17 -15.75 -19.15
CA LYS A 221 -0.27 -15.93 -18.98
C LYS A 221 -0.82 -17.07 -19.86
N GLU A 222 -0.43 -17.14 -21.12
CA GLU A 222 -0.86 -18.20 -22.02
C GLU A 222 -0.24 -19.57 -21.66
N GLU A 223 1.00 -19.60 -21.24
CA GLU A 223 1.64 -20.81 -20.71
C GLU A 223 0.89 -21.35 -19.48
N LEU A 224 0.57 -20.49 -18.49
CA LEU A 224 -0.19 -20.87 -17.31
C LEU A 224 -1.61 -21.34 -17.65
N LYS A 225 -2.28 -20.70 -18.59
CA LYS A 225 -3.60 -21.12 -19.08
C LYS A 225 -3.57 -22.54 -19.63
N ASN A 226 -2.53 -22.89 -20.37
CA ASN A 226 -2.35 -24.25 -20.90
C ASN A 226 -2.04 -25.27 -19.80
N ILE A 227 -1.23 -24.90 -18.81
CA ILE A 227 -0.93 -25.75 -17.64
C ILE A 227 -2.19 -26.05 -16.83
N PHE A 228 -3.05 -25.06 -16.65
CA PHE A 228 -4.24 -25.16 -15.79
C PHE A 228 -5.55 -25.40 -16.55
N LYS A 229 -5.48 -25.88 -17.81
CA LYS A 229 -6.69 -26.09 -18.64
C LYS A 229 -7.75 -26.98 -18.00
N GLU A 230 -7.37 -27.89 -17.09
CA GLU A 230 -8.26 -28.77 -16.33
C GLU A 230 -8.73 -28.17 -14.99
N LYS A 231 -8.24 -26.98 -14.61
CA LYS A 231 -8.63 -26.30 -13.38
C LYS A 231 -9.57 -25.13 -13.65
N ASN A 232 -10.36 -24.77 -12.66
CA ASN A 232 -11.11 -23.53 -12.70
C ASN A 232 -10.14 -22.33 -12.65
N ILE A 233 -10.09 -21.53 -13.70
CA ILE A 233 -9.26 -20.34 -13.79
C ILE A 233 -10.14 -19.11 -13.66
N VAL A 234 -9.81 -18.25 -12.68
CA VAL A 234 -10.41 -16.94 -12.51
C VAL A 234 -9.40 -15.87 -12.91
N TYR A 235 -9.79 -15.01 -13.83
CA TYR A 235 -8.97 -13.87 -14.25
C TYR A 235 -9.34 -12.65 -13.46
N SER A 236 -8.34 -11.89 -12.97
CA SER A 236 -8.56 -10.62 -12.29
C SER A 236 -7.65 -9.53 -12.83
N TYR A 237 -8.04 -8.27 -12.60
CA TYR A 237 -7.31 -7.11 -13.07
C TYR A 237 -7.50 -5.95 -12.08
N HIS A 238 -6.41 -5.39 -11.56
CA HIS A 238 -6.45 -4.39 -10.49
C HIS A 238 -6.61 -2.94 -10.95
N LYS A 239 -6.35 -2.66 -12.24
CA LYS A 239 -6.39 -1.29 -12.75
C LYS A 239 -7.74 -1.00 -13.41
N PRO A 240 -8.57 -0.13 -12.84
CA PRO A 240 -9.88 0.21 -13.42
C PRO A 240 -9.79 1.11 -14.66
N PHE A 241 -8.60 1.51 -15.09
CA PHE A 241 -8.39 2.43 -16.21
C PHE A 241 -7.45 1.86 -17.28
N PRO A 242 -7.63 2.26 -18.54
CA PRO A 242 -8.70 3.08 -19.10
C PRO A 242 -10.04 2.32 -19.20
N TYR A 243 -11.15 3.03 -19.07
CA TYR A 243 -12.51 2.46 -19.07
C TYR A 243 -12.81 1.53 -20.26
N THR A 244 -12.38 1.91 -21.46
CA THR A 244 -12.57 1.11 -22.67
C THR A 244 -11.91 -0.27 -22.57
N LYS A 245 -10.73 -0.35 -21.95
CA LYS A 245 -10.03 -1.61 -21.69
C LYS A 245 -10.78 -2.44 -20.64
N VAL A 246 -11.20 -1.80 -19.57
CA VAL A 246 -11.95 -2.44 -18.46
C VAL A 246 -13.24 -3.02 -18.96
N SER A 247 -14.04 -2.29 -19.73
CA SER A 247 -15.30 -2.77 -20.33
C SER A 247 -15.08 -4.03 -21.16
N LYS A 248 -14.00 -4.11 -21.95
CA LYS A 248 -13.65 -5.31 -22.72
C LYS A 248 -13.25 -6.48 -21.81
N LEU A 249 -12.49 -6.23 -20.74
CA LEU A 249 -12.08 -7.25 -19.80
C LEU A 249 -13.28 -7.88 -19.08
N VAL A 250 -14.19 -7.05 -18.57
CA VAL A 250 -15.42 -7.50 -17.89
C VAL A 250 -16.29 -8.34 -18.81
N LYS A 251 -16.47 -7.93 -20.06
CA LYS A 251 -17.20 -8.73 -21.08
C LYS A 251 -16.56 -10.09 -21.34
N ASN A 252 -15.26 -10.23 -21.08
CA ASN A 252 -14.51 -11.50 -21.22
C ASN A 252 -14.39 -12.27 -19.89
N GLY A 253 -15.21 -11.98 -18.91
CA GLY A 253 -15.23 -12.70 -17.62
C GLY A 253 -14.06 -12.39 -16.68
N VAL A 254 -13.37 -11.27 -16.89
CA VAL A 254 -12.30 -10.85 -15.98
C VAL A 254 -12.88 -10.04 -14.82
N ILE A 255 -12.57 -10.41 -13.59
CA ILE A 255 -12.98 -9.68 -12.40
C ILE A 255 -12.23 -8.35 -12.34
N VAL A 256 -12.97 -7.26 -12.32
CA VAL A 256 -12.48 -5.89 -12.10
C VAL A 256 -13.44 -5.20 -11.16
N SER A 257 -12.92 -4.70 -10.02
CA SER A 257 -13.70 -4.00 -9.02
C SER A 257 -12.92 -2.77 -8.51
N ASP A 258 -13.63 -1.77 -8.04
CA ASP A 258 -13.09 -0.63 -7.29
C ASP A 258 -13.16 -0.85 -5.77
N ASN A 259 -13.75 -1.98 -5.34
CA ASN A 259 -13.81 -2.38 -3.95
C ASN A 259 -12.67 -3.37 -3.61
N PRO A 260 -11.72 -3.00 -2.73
CA PRO A 260 -10.63 -3.90 -2.34
C PRO A 260 -11.13 -5.18 -1.65
N MET A 261 -12.29 -5.16 -1.00
CA MET A 261 -12.83 -6.34 -0.33
C MET A 261 -13.15 -7.48 -1.29
N ASP A 262 -13.60 -7.18 -2.52
CA ASP A 262 -13.91 -8.18 -3.54
C ASP A 262 -12.67 -8.99 -3.90
N TYR A 263 -11.51 -8.32 -4.02
CA TYR A 263 -10.25 -9.01 -4.28
C TYR A 263 -9.74 -9.79 -3.06
N LEU A 264 -9.95 -9.28 -1.84
CA LEU A 264 -9.57 -10.04 -0.63
C LEU A 264 -10.37 -11.35 -0.54
N LEU A 265 -11.67 -11.30 -0.83
CA LEU A 265 -12.52 -12.50 -0.90
C LEU A 265 -12.06 -13.44 -2.01
N LEU A 266 -11.71 -12.91 -3.19
CA LEU A 266 -11.17 -13.69 -4.30
C LEU A 266 -9.87 -14.40 -3.90
N TYR A 267 -8.91 -13.70 -3.30
CA TYR A 267 -7.61 -14.28 -2.94
C TYR A 267 -7.67 -15.22 -1.73
N ARG A 268 -8.60 -15.00 -0.81
CA ARG A 268 -8.83 -15.89 0.33
C ARG A 268 -9.29 -17.29 -0.11
N ASN A 269 -10.10 -17.35 -1.13
CA ASN A 269 -10.70 -18.61 -1.61
C ASN A 269 -9.93 -19.25 -2.78
N ALA A 270 -8.90 -18.59 -3.31
CA ALA A 270 -8.05 -19.13 -4.35
C ALA A 270 -7.08 -20.19 -3.78
N SER A 271 -6.88 -21.30 -4.47
CA SER A 271 -5.84 -22.27 -4.10
C SER A 271 -4.44 -21.74 -4.40
N GLU A 272 -4.31 -21.05 -5.52
CA GLU A 272 -3.04 -20.50 -6.01
C GLU A 272 -3.28 -19.18 -6.75
N VAL A 273 -2.35 -18.23 -6.63
CA VAL A 273 -2.37 -16.96 -7.36
C VAL A 273 -1.07 -16.76 -8.12
N TYR A 274 -1.19 -16.47 -9.39
CA TYR A 274 -0.08 -16.13 -10.30
C TYR A 274 -0.28 -14.70 -10.78
N SER A 275 0.65 -13.80 -10.41
CA SER A 275 0.45 -12.38 -10.63
C SER A 275 1.74 -11.64 -10.97
N ASP A 276 1.62 -10.54 -11.70
CA ASP A 276 2.66 -9.53 -11.82
C ASP A 276 2.44 -8.33 -10.86
N ARG A 277 1.49 -8.49 -9.92
CA ARG A 277 1.18 -7.52 -8.87
C ARG A 277 1.57 -8.03 -7.50
N VAL A 278 2.47 -7.31 -6.83
CA VAL A 278 2.89 -7.61 -5.45
C VAL A 278 1.68 -7.72 -4.52
N HIS A 279 0.74 -6.79 -4.62
CA HIS A 279 -0.47 -6.77 -3.79
C HIS A 279 -1.60 -7.69 -4.28
N ALA A 280 -1.34 -8.63 -5.17
CA ALA A 280 -2.15 -9.82 -5.37
C ALA A 280 -1.54 -11.02 -4.64
N CYS A 281 -0.20 -11.11 -4.64
CA CYS A 281 0.51 -12.20 -3.99
C CYS A 281 0.47 -12.09 -2.45
N ILE A 282 0.69 -10.88 -1.89
CA ILE A 282 0.75 -10.70 -0.43
C ILE A 282 -0.55 -11.11 0.27
N PRO A 283 -1.75 -10.63 -0.12
CA PRO A 283 -2.98 -11.06 0.55
C PRO A 283 -3.23 -12.57 0.40
N THR A 284 -2.91 -13.15 -0.76
CA THR A 284 -2.99 -14.60 -0.96
C THR A 284 -2.17 -15.36 0.06
N LEU A 285 -0.90 -14.97 0.23
CA LEU A 285 0.00 -15.57 1.23
C LEU A 285 -0.49 -15.33 2.65
N ALA A 286 -1.03 -14.14 2.93
CA ALA A 286 -1.59 -13.84 4.24
C ALA A 286 -2.77 -14.75 4.62
N PHE A 287 -3.57 -15.18 3.66
CA PHE A 287 -4.64 -16.16 3.86
C PHE A 287 -4.16 -17.62 3.91
N GLY A 288 -2.85 -17.87 3.81
CA GLY A 288 -2.28 -19.22 3.85
C GLY A 288 -2.25 -19.95 2.51
N ASN A 289 -2.66 -19.28 1.43
CA ASN A 289 -2.64 -19.83 0.08
C ASN A 289 -1.29 -19.63 -0.60
N LYS A 290 -1.10 -20.20 -1.80
CA LYS A 290 0.17 -20.14 -2.51
C LYS A 290 0.17 -19.03 -3.56
N ALA A 291 1.30 -18.35 -3.71
CA ALA A 291 1.46 -17.29 -4.71
C ALA A 291 2.79 -17.38 -5.47
N ARG A 292 2.79 -16.92 -6.73
CA ARG A 292 3.98 -16.68 -7.54
C ARG A 292 3.93 -15.31 -8.19
N LEU A 293 5.04 -14.57 -8.12
CA LEU A 293 5.17 -13.21 -8.63
C LEU A 293 5.99 -13.16 -9.93
N PHE A 294 5.47 -12.50 -10.96
CA PHE A 294 6.15 -12.26 -12.24
C PHE A 294 6.48 -10.76 -12.42
N SER A 295 7.12 -10.15 -11.45
CA SER A 295 7.45 -8.72 -11.51
C SER A 295 8.90 -8.46 -11.16
N ASN A 296 9.53 -7.50 -11.86
CA ASN A 296 10.88 -7.00 -11.57
C ASN A 296 10.84 -5.69 -10.76
N SER A 297 9.71 -5.41 -10.11
CA SER A 297 9.56 -4.22 -9.28
C SER A 297 10.52 -4.24 -8.08
N PRO A 298 11.12 -3.11 -7.69
CA PRO A 298 11.88 -2.99 -6.44
C PRO A 298 11.09 -3.40 -5.18
N ARG A 299 9.76 -3.46 -5.28
CA ARG A 299 8.87 -3.90 -4.20
C ARG A 299 9.02 -5.38 -3.84
N ILE A 300 9.89 -6.13 -4.52
CA ILE A 300 10.26 -7.50 -4.11
C ILE A 300 10.81 -7.53 -2.69
N ALA A 301 11.47 -6.47 -2.23
CA ALA A 301 11.97 -6.32 -0.87
C ALA A 301 10.90 -6.52 0.22
N LEU A 302 9.61 -6.38 -0.11
CA LEU A 302 8.51 -6.68 0.83
C LEU A 302 8.43 -8.17 1.19
N PHE A 303 8.82 -9.04 0.26
CA PHE A 303 8.86 -10.48 0.48
C PHE A 303 10.12 -10.93 1.22
N GLU A 304 11.23 -10.20 1.09
CA GLU A 304 12.47 -10.46 1.84
C GLU A 304 12.22 -10.29 3.35
N ASN A 305 11.57 -9.19 3.77
CA ASN A 305 11.20 -8.97 5.16
C ASN A 305 10.20 -10.03 5.69
N ALA A 306 9.35 -10.57 4.81
CA ALA A 306 8.44 -11.67 5.11
C ALA A 306 9.11 -13.06 5.00
N LYS A 307 10.44 -13.14 4.77
CA LYS A 307 11.25 -14.36 4.65
C LYS A 307 10.85 -15.29 3.50
N ILE A 308 10.36 -14.73 2.41
CA ILE A 308 9.98 -15.44 1.17
C ILE A 308 10.62 -14.81 -0.09
N PRO A 309 11.96 -14.75 -0.16
CA PRO A 309 12.66 -14.07 -1.25
C PRO A 309 12.45 -14.74 -2.63
N ASP A 310 12.13 -16.03 -2.65
CA ASP A 310 12.02 -16.88 -3.84
C ASP A 310 10.62 -16.88 -4.50
N VAL A 311 9.72 -15.99 -4.10
CA VAL A 311 8.36 -15.85 -4.68
C VAL A 311 8.35 -15.62 -6.20
N ARG A 312 9.44 -15.14 -6.78
CA ARG A 312 9.60 -14.96 -8.23
C ARG A 312 10.03 -16.23 -8.95
N GLU A 313 10.76 -17.09 -8.28
CA GLU A 313 11.36 -18.27 -8.87
C GLU A 313 10.38 -19.44 -8.87
N ARG A 314 9.61 -19.57 -7.82
CA ARG A 314 8.67 -20.68 -7.62
C ARG A 314 7.36 -20.22 -6.98
N LEU A 315 6.40 -21.12 -6.95
CA LEU A 315 5.17 -21.01 -6.16
C LEU A 315 5.53 -21.22 -4.69
N VAL A 316 5.18 -20.26 -3.83
CA VAL A 316 5.53 -20.25 -2.41
C VAL A 316 4.29 -20.16 -1.51
N SER A 317 4.43 -20.62 -0.28
CA SER A 317 3.58 -20.32 0.87
C SER A 317 4.39 -19.52 1.89
N ILE A 318 3.74 -18.92 2.88
CA ILE A 318 4.40 -18.22 3.98
C ILE A 318 4.34 -19.05 5.26
N GLU A 319 5.48 -19.19 5.93
CA GLU A 319 5.60 -19.79 7.24
C GLU A 319 5.92 -18.72 8.30
N GLY A 320 5.51 -18.94 9.55
CA GLY A 320 5.81 -18.03 10.66
C GLY A 320 5.15 -16.65 10.56
N LEU A 321 4.15 -16.47 9.69
CA LEU A 321 3.46 -15.18 9.52
C LEU A 321 2.88 -14.67 10.85
N LYS A 322 2.24 -15.54 11.61
CA LYS A 322 1.64 -15.17 12.90
C LYS A 322 2.68 -14.58 13.85
N GLU A 323 3.86 -15.18 13.96
CA GLU A 323 4.93 -14.67 14.81
C GLU A 323 5.40 -13.26 14.37
N MET A 324 5.53 -13.04 13.06
CA MET A 324 5.89 -11.71 12.52
C MET A 324 4.81 -10.68 12.81
N GLN A 325 3.54 -11.04 12.64
CA GLN A 325 2.39 -10.20 12.98
C GLN A 325 2.36 -9.87 14.47
N ASP A 326 2.50 -10.87 15.35
CA ASP A 326 2.46 -10.70 16.80
C ASP A 326 3.57 -9.74 17.29
N LYS A 327 4.79 -9.86 16.76
CA LYS A 327 5.90 -8.94 17.04
C LYS A 327 5.60 -7.51 16.63
N GLN A 328 5.04 -7.31 15.45
CA GLN A 328 4.68 -5.98 14.94
C GLN A 328 3.53 -5.37 15.73
N ILE A 329 2.51 -6.15 16.08
CA ILE A 329 1.39 -5.75 16.93
C ILE A 329 1.89 -5.35 18.33
N ALA A 330 2.78 -6.15 18.92
CA ALA A 330 3.37 -5.85 20.24
C ALA A 330 4.15 -4.52 20.22
N PHE A 331 4.91 -4.26 19.14
CA PHE A 331 5.58 -2.97 18.99
C PHE A 331 4.57 -1.83 18.85
N LEU A 332 3.53 -1.97 18.03
CA LEU A 332 2.45 -0.98 17.91
C LEU A 332 1.77 -0.71 19.25
N ALA A 333 1.46 -1.75 20.01
CA ALA A 333 0.87 -1.63 21.34
C ALA A 333 1.79 -0.87 22.29
N SER A 334 3.10 -1.14 22.28
CA SER A 334 4.06 -0.45 23.13
C SER A 334 4.14 1.05 22.86
N VAL A 335 4.12 1.48 21.58
CA VAL A 335 4.17 2.89 21.22
C VAL A 335 2.83 3.61 21.43
N SER A 336 1.70 2.88 21.32
CA SER A 336 0.37 3.47 21.54
C SER A 336 -0.04 3.52 23.01
N SER A 337 0.56 2.70 23.90
CA SER A 337 0.25 2.64 25.32
C SER A 337 1.03 3.63 26.17
N GLN A 338 2.12 4.22 25.65
CA GLN A 338 2.92 5.20 26.40
C GLN A 338 2.02 6.39 26.82
N LYS A 339 2.02 6.69 28.14
CA LYS A 339 1.30 7.84 28.68
C LYS A 339 1.73 9.11 27.94
N LEU A 340 0.74 9.92 27.56
CA LEU A 340 1.00 11.31 27.14
C LEU A 340 1.64 11.99 28.34
N ALA A 341 2.93 12.30 28.25
CA ALA A 341 3.51 13.26 29.19
C ALA A 341 2.80 14.59 28.92
N HIS A 342 1.93 15.01 29.81
CA HIS A 342 1.41 16.35 29.80
C HIS A 342 2.57 17.29 30.18
N ASN A 343 3.13 17.98 29.20
CA ASN A 343 3.95 19.17 29.41
C ASN A 343 3.05 20.37 29.61
#